data_820e4891a88537cb82ad0e2213956c47
#
_entry.id   820e4891a88537cb82ad0e2213956c47
#
_cell.length_a   1.000
_cell.length_b   1.000
_cell.length_c   1.000
_cell.angle_alpha   90.00
_cell.angle_beta   90.00
_cell.angle_gamma   90.00
#
_symmetry.space_group_name_H-M   'P 1'
#
loop_
_entity.id
_entity.type
_entity.pdbx_description
1 polymer ?
#
loop_
_entity_poly.entity_id
_entity_poly.type
_entity_poly.pdbx_seq_one_letter_code
_entity_poly.pdbx_strand_id
1 'polypeptide(L)'
;MIYSAAALAEGRTDGEHDDVRCVEYYEGAPLSYMTTRAADLLTSLASEVVVVPTTTRTVEQFRRIALPGAPWRHAITTNGATILVDGEPDLDWRRAVEDAVAGSAVPLAEVTAEMTRRGDDSWVLTQRTADDLFCYLVVNVETMPEDFVDEFAHWCTERGWGVSRQGRKVYAMPDAVCKSHAVAEVRRRCVDAGTLEADAPVLAAGDGALDAEMLRAATAAIRPRHGELELLQWDAPGLVVTERSGGAASEEILHWFRATAGTSGSAAAPPTHVR
;
A
#
# COMPACT_ATOMS: atom_id res chain seq x y z
N MET A 1 3.55 7.51 0.80
CA MET A 1 3.33 8.96 0.76
C MET A 1 3.20 9.61 2.13
N ILE A 2 2.98 8.84 3.18
CA ILE A 2 3.07 9.30 4.57
C ILE A 2 4.23 8.59 5.25
N TYR A 3 5.00 9.31 6.05
CA TYR A 3 6.28 8.84 6.59
C TYR A 3 6.41 9.15 8.08
N SER A 4 7.21 8.37 8.79
CA SER A 4 7.78 8.82 10.06
C SER A 4 8.68 10.03 9.83
N ALA A 5 8.99 10.79 10.88
CA ALA A 5 9.87 11.95 10.76
C ALA A 5 11.25 11.58 10.17
N ALA A 6 11.80 10.41 10.55
CA ALA A 6 13.08 9.93 10.03
C ALA A 6 13.01 9.58 8.54
N ALA A 7 11.99 8.81 8.13
CA ALA A 7 11.82 8.41 6.73
C ALA A 7 11.46 9.60 5.82
N LEU A 8 10.78 10.62 6.35
CA LEU A 8 10.48 11.84 5.60
C LEU A 8 11.76 12.62 5.25
N ALA A 9 12.74 12.61 6.14
CA ALA A 9 14.02 13.31 5.98
C ALA A 9 15.04 12.52 5.14
N GLU A 10 14.74 11.27 4.76
CA GLU A 10 15.63 10.43 3.96
C GLU A 10 15.94 11.07 2.61
N GLY A 11 17.24 11.13 2.25
CA GLY A 11 17.67 11.72 0.98
C GLY A 11 17.68 13.26 0.93
N ARG A 12 17.44 13.93 2.07
CA ARG A 12 17.53 15.42 2.15
C ARG A 12 18.98 15.85 2.21
N THR A 13 19.25 16.97 1.55
CA THR A 13 20.54 17.68 1.67
C THR A 13 20.50 18.67 2.84
N ASP A 14 21.66 18.93 3.45
CA ASP A 14 21.78 19.91 4.53
C ASP A 14 21.27 21.30 4.08
N GLY A 15 20.28 21.83 4.81
CA GLY A 15 19.68 23.14 4.54
C GLY A 15 18.32 23.10 3.81
N GLU A 16 17.85 21.97 3.33
CA GLU A 16 16.48 21.81 2.84
C GLU A 16 15.50 21.63 4.01
N HIS A 17 14.69 22.63 4.25
CA HIS A 17 13.56 22.57 5.18
C HIS A 17 12.28 22.55 4.38
N ASP A 18 11.70 21.35 4.18
CA ASP A 18 10.34 21.30 3.69
C ASP A 18 9.38 21.65 4.82
N ASP A 19 8.38 22.47 4.50
CA ASP A 19 7.21 22.58 5.37
C ASP A 19 6.54 21.22 5.45
N VAL A 20 6.42 20.68 6.66
CA VAL A 20 5.82 19.37 6.90
C VAL A 20 4.51 19.50 7.67
N ARG A 21 3.55 18.68 7.29
CA ARG A 21 2.27 18.56 7.96
C ARG A 21 2.20 17.20 8.68
N CYS A 22 1.90 17.22 9.99
CA CYS A 22 1.52 15.99 10.69
C CYS A 22 0.13 15.57 10.23
N VAL A 23 0.01 14.33 9.76
CA VAL A 23 -1.24 13.74 9.25
C VAL A 23 -1.75 12.59 10.11
N GLU A 24 -1.02 12.20 11.14
CA GLU A 24 -1.44 11.16 12.08
C GLU A 24 -0.92 11.45 13.49
N TYR A 25 -1.82 11.32 14.46
CA TYR A 25 -1.48 11.32 15.88
C TYR A 25 -1.82 9.95 16.49
N TYR A 26 -0.98 9.47 17.37
CA TYR A 26 -1.21 8.27 18.15
C TYR A 26 -0.88 8.53 19.62
N GLU A 27 -1.83 8.25 20.52
CA GLU A 27 -1.72 8.53 21.96
C GLU A 27 -1.30 9.97 22.28
N GLY A 28 -1.80 10.92 21.48
CA GLY A 28 -1.50 12.35 21.63
C GLY A 28 -0.16 12.80 21.04
N ALA A 29 0.68 11.88 20.55
CA ALA A 29 1.95 12.17 19.92
C ALA A 29 1.84 12.16 18.39
N PRO A 30 2.53 13.07 17.67
CA PRO A 30 2.59 13.07 16.21
C PRO A 30 3.38 11.85 15.71
N LEU A 31 2.82 11.11 14.75
CA LEU A 31 3.36 9.82 14.28
C LEU A 31 3.77 9.84 12.81
N SER A 32 2.93 10.39 11.92
CA SER A 32 3.18 10.36 10.49
C SER A 32 3.01 11.74 9.87
N TYR A 33 3.80 11.99 8.82
CA TYR A 33 3.92 13.28 8.19
C TYR A 33 3.87 13.20 6.67
N MET A 34 3.55 14.33 6.04
CA MET A 34 3.72 14.61 4.61
C MET A 34 4.42 15.95 4.45
N THR A 35 5.08 16.20 3.30
CA THR A 35 5.42 17.57 2.94
C THR A 35 4.12 18.35 2.64
N THR A 36 4.10 19.64 2.95
CA THR A 36 2.95 20.52 2.64
C THR A 36 2.65 20.48 1.13
N ARG A 37 3.70 20.48 0.32
CA ARG A 37 3.57 20.39 -1.14
C ARG A 37 2.93 19.06 -1.60
N ALA A 38 3.33 17.92 -1.04
CA ALA A 38 2.69 16.65 -1.35
C ALA A 38 1.21 16.64 -0.93
N ALA A 39 0.88 17.27 0.21
CA ALA A 39 -0.49 17.39 0.67
C ALA A 39 -1.36 18.21 -0.30
N ASP A 40 -0.84 19.33 -0.80
CA ASP A 40 -1.53 20.19 -1.76
C ASP A 40 -1.68 19.51 -3.13
N LEU A 41 -0.64 18.82 -3.60
CA LEU A 41 -0.68 18.02 -4.83
C LEU A 41 -1.70 16.89 -4.76
N LEU A 42 -1.76 16.18 -3.64
CA LEU A 42 -2.76 15.11 -3.44
C LEU A 42 -4.18 15.66 -3.42
N THR A 43 -4.40 16.79 -2.77
CA THR A 43 -5.71 17.46 -2.75
C THR A 43 -6.16 17.87 -4.16
N SER A 44 -5.24 18.46 -4.96
CA SER A 44 -5.53 18.81 -6.36
C SER A 44 -5.82 17.57 -7.19
N LEU A 45 -4.98 16.53 -7.10
CA LEU A 45 -5.16 15.27 -7.83
C LEU A 45 -6.52 14.61 -7.53
N ALA A 46 -6.93 14.60 -6.27
CA ALA A 46 -8.20 14.02 -5.83
C ALA A 46 -9.43 14.75 -6.40
N SER A 47 -9.28 16.00 -6.85
CA SER A 47 -10.35 16.73 -7.56
C SER A 47 -10.41 16.46 -9.06
N GLU A 48 -9.36 15.85 -9.62
CA GLU A 48 -9.20 15.64 -11.06
C GLU A 48 -9.47 14.18 -11.46
N VAL A 49 -9.12 13.22 -10.59
CA VAL A 49 -9.20 11.77 -10.86
C VAL A 49 -9.71 10.98 -9.66
N VAL A 50 -10.14 9.74 -9.89
CA VAL A 50 -10.48 8.80 -8.81
C VAL A 50 -9.19 8.37 -8.11
N VAL A 51 -9.01 8.80 -6.86
CA VAL A 51 -7.89 8.41 -6.01
C VAL A 51 -8.38 7.39 -4.97
N VAL A 52 -7.65 6.30 -4.82
CA VAL A 52 -7.95 5.22 -3.87
C VAL A 52 -6.76 5.01 -2.94
N PRO A 53 -6.78 5.59 -1.73
CA PRO A 53 -5.77 5.27 -0.72
C PRO A 53 -5.74 3.77 -0.44
N THR A 54 -4.55 3.17 -0.51
CA THR A 54 -4.36 1.73 -0.37
C THR A 54 -3.25 1.45 0.63
N THR A 55 -3.53 0.62 1.67
CA THR A 55 -2.59 0.43 2.78
C THR A 55 -2.71 -0.94 3.44
N THR A 56 -1.62 -1.40 4.08
CA THR A 56 -1.62 -2.55 5.00
C THR A 56 -2.21 -2.22 6.38
N ARG A 57 -2.44 -0.95 6.70
CA ARG A 57 -3.03 -0.54 7.98
C ARG A 57 -4.45 -1.08 8.12
N THR A 58 -4.85 -1.42 9.34
CA THR A 58 -6.25 -1.76 9.65
C THR A 58 -7.16 -0.55 9.47
N VAL A 59 -8.47 -0.78 9.44
CA VAL A 59 -9.47 0.31 9.36
C VAL A 59 -9.26 1.32 10.48
N GLU A 60 -9.07 0.86 11.72
CA GLU A 60 -8.83 1.73 12.87
C GLU A 60 -7.57 2.59 12.69
N GLN A 61 -6.48 1.98 12.21
CA GLN A 61 -5.23 2.69 11.95
C GLN A 61 -5.36 3.69 10.81
N PHE A 62 -6.12 3.37 9.76
CA PHE A 62 -6.37 4.27 8.64
C PHE A 62 -7.22 5.48 9.05
N ARG A 63 -8.25 5.29 9.87
CA ARG A 63 -9.13 6.36 10.37
C ARG A 63 -8.41 7.41 11.21
N ARG A 64 -7.21 7.11 11.75
CA ARG A 64 -6.38 8.09 12.45
C ARG A 64 -5.64 9.06 11.51
N ILE A 65 -5.61 8.76 10.21
CA ILE A 65 -4.86 9.53 9.23
C ILE A 65 -5.75 10.62 8.66
N ALA A 66 -5.41 11.88 8.92
CA ALA A 66 -6.01 13.04 8.26
C ALA A 66 -5.37 13.25 6.88
N LEU A 67 -5.61 12.31 5.96
CA LEU A 67 -5.04 12.34 4.62
C LEU A 67 -5.68 13.46 3.78
N PRO A 68 -4.89 14.42 3.25
CA PRO A 68 -5.40 15.51 2.41
C PRO A 68 -6.14 14.99 1.17
N GLY A 69 -7.22 15.66 0.77
CA GLY A 69 -8.09 15.25 -0.34
C GLY A 69 -9.33 14.44 0.07
N ALA A 70 -9.46 14.09 1.37
CA ALA A 70 -10.69 13.46 1.88
C ALA A 70 -11.92 14.39 1.71
N PRO A 71 -13.15 13.83 1.65
CA PRO A 71 -13.49 12.42 1.89
C PRO A 71 -13.18 11.52 0.69
N TRP A 72 -12.77 10.27 0.98
CA TRP A 72 -12.46 9.27 -0.04
C TRP A 72 -13.70 8.40 -0.29
N ARG A 73 -14.17 8.36 -1.55
CA ARG A 73 -15.27 7.46 -1.94
C ARG A 73 -14.91 6.00 -1.69
N HIS A 74 -13.67 5.62 -2.02
CA HIS A 74 -13.13 4.31 -1.75
C HIS A 74 -11.76 4.43 -1.08
N ALA A 75 -11.49 3.54 -0.13
CA ALA A 75 -10.14 3.30 0.38
C ALA A 75 -9.96 1.80 0.61
N ILE A 76 -8.72 1.33 0.48
CA ILE A 76 -8.38 -0.08 0.66
C ILE A 76 -7.47 -0.19 1.88
N THR A 77 -7.88 -0.98 2.86
CA THR A 77 -7.16 -1.20 4.12
C THR A 77 -6.87 -2.67 4.34
N THR A 78 -6.11 -2.99 5.39
CA THR A 78 -5.78 -4.37 5.78
C THR A 78 -5.22 -5.18 4.60
N ASN A 79 -4.31 -4.55 3.81
CA ASN A 79 -3.68 -5.13 2.62
C ASN A 79 -4.68 -5.61 1.53
N GLY A 80 -5.85 -5.01 1.42
CA GLY A 80 -6.87 -5.40 0.45
C GLY A 80 -8.02 -6.24 1.04
N ALA A 81 -7.92 -6.64 2.31
CA ALA A 81 -8.99 -7.41 2.94
C ALA A 81 -10.25 -6.58 3.22
N THR A 82 -10.13 -5.26 3.29
CA THR A 82 -11.26 -4.38 3.54
C THR A 82 -11.27 -3.23 2.53
N ILE A 83 -12.37 -3.09 1.81
CA ILE A 83 -12.70 -1.90 1.04
C ILE A 83 -13.59 -1.02 1.91
N LEU A 84 -13.23 0.25 2.05
CA LEU A 84 -14.09 1.27 2.64
C LEU A 84 -14.86 1.97 1.51
N VAL A 85 -16.16 2.13 1.69
CA VAL A 85 -17.03 2.94 0.82
C VAL A 85 -17.57 4.08 1.67
N ASP A 86 -17.26 5.32 1.31
CA ASP A 86 -17.60 6.52 2.09
C ASP A 86 -17.19 6.41 3.58
N GLY A 87 -16.04 5.77 3.83
CA GLY A 87 -15.48 5.57 5.18
C GLY A 87 -15.98 4.35 5.95
N GLU A 88 -16.99 3.62 5.43
CA GLU A 88 -17.53 2.43 6.08
C GLU A 88 -17.08 1.13 5.42
N PRO A 89 -16.77 0.07 6.20
CA PRO A 89 -16.35 -1.22 5.69
C PRO A 89 -17.43 -1.89 4.84
N ASP A 90 -17.04 -2.37 3.67
CA ASP A 90 -17.87 -3.20 2.82
C ASP A 90 -17.87 -4.65 3.33
N LEU A 91 -18.98 -5.06 3.90
CA LEU A 91 -19.13 -6.40 4.50
C LEU A 91 -19.25 -7.51 3.47
N ASP A 92 -19.72 -7.22 2.26
CA ASP A 92 -19.82 -8.23 1.20
C ASP A 92 -18.45 -8.53 0.62
N TRP A 93 -17.62 -7.50 0.40
CA TRP A 93 -16.21 -7.68 0.06
C TRP A 93 -15.46 -8.45 1.14
N ARG A 94 -15.64 -8.06 2.41
CA ARG A 94 -14.98 -8.73 3.52
C ARG A 94 -15.31 -10.22 3.57
N ARG A 95 -16.58 -10.60 3.42
CA ARG A 95 -16.99 -12.02 3.35
C ARG A 95 -16.36 -12.74 2.17
N ALA A 96 -16.33 -12.13 0.99
CA ALA A 96 -15.69 -12.73 -0.18
C ALA A 96 -14.19 -13.03 0.04
N VAL A 97 -13.47 -12.13 0.75
CA VAL A 97 -12.07 -12.36 1.13
C VAL A 97 -11.95 -13.49 2.15
N GLU A 98 -12.79 -13.53 3.18
CA GLU A 98 -12.79 -14.60 4.19
C GLU A 98 -13.07 -15.97 3.56
N ASP A 99 -14.02 -16.05 2.64
CA ASP A 99 -14.32 -17.28 1.90
C ASP A 99 -13.13 -17.70 1.02
N ALA A 100 -12.47 -16.76 0.34
CA ALA A 100 -11.29 -17.05 -0.46
C ALA A 100 -10.11 -17.55 0.39
N VAL A 101 -9.88 -16.94 1.55
CA VAL A 101 -8.87 -17.40 2.52
C VAL A 101 -9.19 -18.81 3.03
N ALA A 102 -10.43 -19.06 3.46
CA ALA A 102 -10.85 -20.36 3.95
C ALA A 102 -10.73 -21.48 2.90
N GLY A 103 -10.86 -21.12 1.62
CA GLY A 103 -10.74 -22.07 0.49
C GLY A 103 -9.31 -22.33 0.01
N SER A 104 -8.33 -21.48 0.39
CA SER A 104 -6.98 -21.53 -0.20
C SER A 104 -5.83 -21.58 0.81
N ALA A 105 -6.08 -21.36 2.08
CA ALA A 105 -5.04 -21.24 3.10
C ALA A 105 -5.36 -22.03 4.37
N VAL A 106 -4.34 -22.45 5.11
CA VAL A 106 -4.53 -23.02 6.44
C VAL A 106 -5.02 -21.95 7.42
N PRO A 107 -5.70 -22.32 8.52
CA PRO A 107 -6.22 -21.36 9.49
C PRO A 107 -5.15 -20.45 10.11
N LEU A 108 -5.49 -19.19 10.36
CA LEU A 108 -4.63 -18.20 11.02
C LEU A 108 -4.00 -18.73 12.33
N ALA A 109 -4.76 -19.52 13.10
CA ALA A 109 -4.29 -20.09 14.37
C ALA A 109 -3.07 -21.01 14.18
N GLU A 110 -3.00 -21.78 13.09
CA GLU A 110 -1.87 -22.64 12.75
C GLU A 110 -0.61 -21.82 12.44
N VAL A 111 -0.77 -20.78 11.60
CA VAL A 111 0.35 -19.90 11.23
C VAL A 111 0.84 -19.09 12.41
N THR A 112 -0.08 -18.61 13.26
CA THR A 112 0.25 -17.88 14.49
C THR A 112 1.03 -18.77 15.46
N ALA A 113 0.62 -20.03 15.63
CA ALA A 113 1.32 -20.99 16.49
C ALA A 113 2.73 -21.31 15.95
N GLU A 114 2.87 -21.51 14.65
CA GLU A 114 4.17 -21.76 14.03
C GLU A 114 5.09 -20.53 14.11
N MET A 115 4.54 -19.33 13.92
CA MET A 115 5.27 -18.07 14.10
C MET A 115 5.78 -17.92 15.54
N THR A 116 4.95 -18.25 16.54
CA THR A 116 5.36 -18.29 17.96
C THR A 116 6.45 -19.33 18.23
N ARG A 117 6.32 -20.53 17.66
CA ARG A 117 7.29 -21.62 17.82
C ARG A 117 8.67 -21.27 17.30
N ARG A 118 8.73 -20.51 16.21
CA ARG A 118 9.99 -20.06 15.57
C ARG A 118 10.55 -18.80 16.20
N GLY A 119 9.68 -17.97 16.81
CA GLY A 119 10.07 -16.75 17.50
C GLY A 119 10.88 -17.02 18.76
N ASP A 120 11.72 -16.05 19.16
CA ASP A 120 12.48 -16.08 20.41
C ASP A 120 12.49 -14.68 21.03
N ASP A 121 12.37 -14.62 22.37
CA ASP A 121 12.29 -13.35 23.12
C ASP A 121 13.55 -12.48 22.99
N SER A 122 14.66 -13.02 22.50
CA SER A 122 15.89 -12.25 22.27
C SER A 122 15.77 -11.26 21.10
N TRP A 123 14.83 -11.50 20.16
CA TRP A 123 14.63 -10.65 18.99
C TRP A 123 13.15 -10.32 18.69
N VAL A 124 12.18 -11.10 19.21
CA VAL A 124 10.75 -10.80 19.07
C VAL A 124 10.30 -9.83 20.16
N LEU A 125 9.89 -8.64 19.78
CA LEU A 125 9.37 -7.62 20.69
C LEU A 125 7.88 -7.81 20.99
N THR A 126 7.09 -8.11 19.97
CA THR A 126 5.66 -8.42 20.11
C THR A 126 5.18 -9.28 18.93
N GLN A 127 4.18 -10.13 19.19
CA GLN A 127 3.40 -10.82 18.18
C GLN A 127 1.96 -10.33 18.23
N ARG A 128 1.36 -10.09 17.07
CA ARG A 128 0.00 -9.57 16.96
C ARG A 128 -0.74 -10.21 15.79
N THR A 129 -2.06 -10.25 15.88
CA THR A 129 -2.97 -10.46 14.76
C THR A 129 -3.59 -9.14 14.32
N ALA A 130 -4.04 -9.07 13.07
CA ALA A 130 -4.73 -7.93 12.52
C ALA A 130 -6.02 -8.38 11.83
N ASP A 131 -7.13 -7.77 12.24
CA ASP A 131 -8.48 -7.99 11.71
C ASP A 131 -8.88 -9.47 11.62
N ASP A 132 -8.33 -10.34 12.50
CA ASP A 132 -8.52 -11.80 12.49
C ASP A 132 -8.17 -12.50 11.15
N LEU A 133 -7.33 -11.88 10.33
CA LEU A 133 -6.95 -12.37 9.00
C LEU A 133 -5.49 -12.73 8.88
N PHE A 134 -4.60 -11.97 9.49
CA PHE A 134 -3.17 -12.22 9.38
C PHE A 134 -2.44 -11.93 10.68
N CYS A 135 -1.20 -12.38 10.78
CA CYS A 135 -0.37 -12.13 11.95
C CYS A 135 0.96 -11.47 11.56
N TYR A 136 1.60 -10.84 12.55
CA TYR A 136 2.90 -10.24 12.36
C TYR A 136 3.71 -10.19 13.65
N LEU A 137 5.03 -10.20 13.49
CA LEU A 137 6.00 -9.89 14.55
C LEU A 137 6.46 -8.45 14.43
N VAL A 138 6.71 -7.82 15.57
CA VAL A 138 7.59 -6.66 15.67
C VAL A 138 8.91 -7.16 16.22
N VAL A 139 9.99 -6.92 15.50
CA VAL A 139 11.30 -7.54 15.80
C VAL A 139 12.39 -6.53 16.04
N ASN A 140 13.42 -6.94 16.76
CA ASN A 140 14.72 -6.28 16.73
C ASN A 140 15.49 -6.84 15.53
N VAL A 141 15.67 -6.03 14.49
CA VAL A 141 16.30 -6.45 13.22
C VAL A 141 17.78 -6.83 13.39
N GLU A 142 18.45 -6.22 14.37
CA GLU A 142 19.88 -6.47 14.62
C GLU A 142 20.17 -7.84 15.21
N THR A 143 19.17 -8.42 15.92
CA THR A 143 19.31 -9.70 16.62
C THR A 143 18.44 -10.81 16.02
N MET A 144 17.58 -10.49 15.07
CA MET A 144 16.77 -11.48 14.35
C MET A 144 17.68 -12.34 13.45
N PRO A 145 17.53 -13.68 13.44
CA PRO A 145 18.27 -14.54 12.51
C PRO A 145 18.06 -14.11 11.04
N GLU A 146 19.14 -14.10 10.27
CA GLU A 146 19.10 -13.65 8.86
C GLU A 146 18.19 -14.53 7.98
N ASP A 147 18.14 -15.82 8.27
CA ASP A 147 17.39 -16.85 7.54
C ASP A 147 15.93 -16.99 7.99
N PHE A 148 15.54 -16.35 9.11
CA PHE A 148 14.19 -16.49 9.69
C PHE A 148 13.08 -16.20 8.69
N VAL A 149 13.18 -15.10 7.93
CA VAL A 149 12.14 -14.69 6.99
C VAL A 149 12.00 -15.71 5.86
N ASP A 150 13.12 -16.18 5.29
CA ASP A 150 13.13 -17.10 4.16
C ASP A 150 12.65 -18.50 4.57
N GLU A 151 13.09 -19.01 5.71
CA GLU A 151 12.63 -20.29 6.23
C GLU A 151 11.14 -20.29 6.57
N PHE A 152 10.67 -19.20 7.19
CA PHE A 152 9.27 -19.06 7.52
C PHE A 152 8.41 -18.86 6.28
N ALA A 153 8.90 -18.11 5.27
CA ALA A 153 8.23 -17.94 3.98
C ALA A 153 8.08 -19.28 3.26
N HIS A 154 9.11 -20.11 3.25
CA HIS A 154 9.05 -21.45 2.65
C HIS A 154 7.94 -22.31 3.29
N TRP A 155 7.87 -22.34 4.62
CA TRP A 155 6.83 -23.07 5.35
C TRP A 155 5.42 -22.52 5.07
N CYS A 156 5.27 -21.19 4.99
CA CYS A 156 4.02 -20.49 4.74
C CYS A 156 3.50 -20.71 3.32
N THR A 157 4.39 -20.68 2.31
CA THR A 157 4.01 -20.80 0.89
C THR A 157 3.30 -22.12 0.59
N GLU A 158 3.72 -23.23 1.20
CA GLU A 158 3.04 -24.52 1.04
C GLU A 158 1.63 -24.55 1.65
N ARG A 159 1.24 -23.49 2.39
CA ARG A 159 0.00 -23.38 3.16
C ARG A 159 -0.90 -22.23 2.72
N GLY A 160 -0.59 -21.63 1.56
CA GLY A 160 -1.36 -20.51 1.00
C GLY A 160 -1.12 -19.19 1.71
N TRP A 161 0.08 -19.02 2.32
CA TRP A 161 0.49 -17.82 3.04
C TRP A 161 1.79 -17.27 2.50
N GLY A 162 1.85 -15.94 2.32
CA GLY A 162 3.09 -15.22 2.03
C GLY A 162 3.69 -14.59 3.28
N VAL A 163 5.02 -14.40 3.27
CA VAL A 163 5.75 -13.69 4.33
C VAL A 163 6.49 -12.50 3.72
N SER A 164 6.43 -11.35 4.38
CA SER A 164 7.21 -10.17 4.00
C SER A 164 7.69 -9.41 5.22
N ARG A 165 8.81 -8.69 5.09
CA ARG A 165 9.32 -7.84 6.16
C ARG A 165 9.31 -6.36 5.75
N GLN A 166 8.59 -5.54 6.50
CA GLN A 166 8.55 -4.08 6.30
C GLN A 166 9.16 -3.40 7.54
N GLY A 167 10.37 -2.89 7.41
CA GLY A 167 11.12 -2.34 8.52
C GLY A 167 11.29 -3.35 9.65
N ARG A 168 10.69 -3.09 10.82
CA ARG A 168 10.73 -3.96 11.99
C ARG A 168 9.55 -4.95 12.09
N LYS A 169 8.71 -5.05 11.06
CA LYS A 169 7.55 -5.94 11.07
C LYS A 169 7.74 -7.07 10.07
N VAL A 170 7.60 -8.30 10.53
CA VAL A 170 7.51 -9.50 9.69
C VAL A 170 6.06 -9.94 9.66
N TYR A 171 5.43 -9.83 8.49
CA TYR A 171 4.04 -10.20 8.25
C TYR A 171 3.94 -11.61 7.70
N ALA A 172 2.95 -12.38 8.17
CA ALA A 172 2.45 -13.55 7.48
C ALA A 172 1.00 -13.27 7.08
N MET A 173 0.71 -13.32 5.79
CA MET A 173 -0.60 -13.01 5.19
C MET A 173 -1.07 -14.13 4.29
N PRO A 174 -2.38 -14.47 4.29
CA PRO A 174 -2.94 -15.34 3.26
C PRO A 174 -2.75 -14.73 1.87
N ASP A 175 -2.42 -15.53 0.86
CA ASP A 175 -2.19 -15.06 -0.52
C ASP A 175 -3.45 -14.40 -1.12
N ALA A 176 -4.65 -14.81 -0.66
CA ALA A 176 -5.91 -14.20 -1.04
C ALA A 176 -6.06 -12.74 -0.56
N VAL A 177 -5.32 -12.33 0.49
CA VAL A 177 -5.31 -10.95 1.02
C VAL A 177 -4.29 -10.13 0.25
N CYS A 178 -4.71 -9.56 -0.87
CA CYS A 178 -3.84 -8.82 -1.78
C CYS A 178 -4.48 -7.50 -2.23
N LYS A 179 -3.67 -6.42 -2.23
CA LYS A 179 -4.08 -5.09 -2.68
C LYS A 179 -4.59 -5.08 -4.13
N SER A 180 -3.97 -5.88 -5.01
CA SER A 180 -4.35 -5.94 -6.42
C SER A 180 -5.78 -6.40 -6.63
N HIS A 181 -6.26 -7.37 -5.84
CA HIS A 181 -7.63 -7.87 -5.90
C HIS A 181 -8.64 -6.78 -5.52
N ALA A 182 -8.38 -6.06 -4.43
CA ALA A 182 -9.23 -4.97 -3.98
C ALA A 182 -9.25 -3.78 -4.96
N VAL A 183 -8.09 -3.45 -5.56
CA VAL A 183 -7.99 -2.41 -6.60
C VAL A 183 -8.82 -2.81 -7.83
N ALA A 184 -8.72 -4.06 -8.29
CA ALA A 184 -9.51 -4.57 -9.41
C ALA A 184 -11.01 -4.48 -9.14
N GLU A 185 -11.44 -4.84 -7.92
CA GLU A 185 -12.85 -4.75 -7.50
C GLU A 185 -13.33 -3.30 -7.44
N VAL A 186 -12.56 -2.37 -6.84
CA VAL A 186 -12.93 -0.95 -6.81
C VAL A 186 -13.04 -0.39 -8.23
N ARG A 187 -12.07 -0.72 -9.13
CA ARG A 187 -12.13 -0.33 -10.53
C ARG A 187 -13.41 -0.84 -11.21
N ARG A 188 -13.74 -2.13 -11.05
CA ARG A 188 -14.97 -2.72 -11.58
C ARG A 188 -16.21 -1.95 -11.12
N ARG A 189 -16.31 -1.65 -9.83
CA ARG A 189 -17.44 -0.88 -9.27
C ARG A 189 -17.54 0.52 -9.84
N CYS A 190 -16.39 1.20 -10.02
CA CYS A 190 -16.37 2.53 -10.62
C CYS A 190 -16.82 2.52 -12.09
N VAL A 191 -16.46 1.48 -12.86
CA VAL A 191 -16.93 1.27 -14.23
C VAL A 191 -18.43 0.98 -14.25
N ASP A 192 -18.91 0.06 -13.43
CA ASP A 192 -20.32 -0.30 -13.33
C ASP A 192 -21.20 0.88 -12.92
N ALA A 193 -20.68 1.79 -12.09
CA ALA A 193 -21.32 3.03 -11.68
C ALA A 193 -21.19 4.17 -12.71
N GLY A 194 -20.50 3.96 -13.83
CA GLY A 194 -20.24 4.99 -14.85
C GLY A 194 -19.31 6.13 -14.38
N THR A 195 -18.56 5.90 -13.29
CA THR A 195 -17.58 6.88 -12.78
C THR A 195 -16.26 6.80 -13.53
N LEU A 196 -15.94 5.63 -14.11
CA LEU A 196 -14.78 5.39 -14.96
C LEU A 196 -15.21 4.76 -16.28
N GLU A 197 -14.50 5.08 -17.35
CA GLU A 197 -14.60 4.36 -18.61
C GLU A 197 -14.01 2.94 -18.48
N ALA A 198 -14.50 2.01 -19.29
CA ALA A 198 -14.09 0.61 -19.23
C ALA A 198 -12.59 0.40 -19.52
N ASP A 199 -11.98 1.27 -20.30
CA ASP A 199 -10.55 1.27 -20.66
C ASP A 199 -9.70 2.25 -19.82
N ALA A 200 -10.30 2.91 -18.80
CA ALA A 200 -9.58 3.83 -17.93
C ALA A 200 -8.34 3.15 -17.30
N PRO A 201 -7.16 3.78 -17.39
CA PRO A 201 -5.92 3.20 -16.86
C PRO A 201 -5.94 3.17 -15.33
N VAL A 202 -5.30 2.17 -14.76
CA VAL A 202 -4.98 2.09 -13.34
C VAL A 202 -3.51 2.49 -13.16
N LEU A 203 -3.28 3.56 -12.40
CA LEU A 203 -1.95 4.01 -12.04
C LEU A 203 -1.70 3.65 -10.58
N ALA A 204 -0.55 3.06 -10.28
CA ALA A 204 -0.23 2.62 -8.91
C ALA A 204 1.12 3.12 -8.42
N ALA A 205 1.23 3.37 -7.12
CA ALA A 205 2.49 3.65 -6.45
C ALA A 205 2.59 2.84 -5.14
N GLY A 206 3.78 2.36 -4.82
CA GLY A 206 4.06 1.60 -3.60
C GLY A 206 5.55 1.44 -3.36
N ASP A 207 5.94 1.12 -2.12
CA ASP A 207 7.33 1.00 -1.69
C ASP A 207 7.65 -0.32 -0.96
N GLY A 208 6.62 -1.07 -0.55
CA GLY A 208 6.76 -2.34 0.16
C GLY A 208 6.60 -3.57 -0.74
N ALA A 209 7.14 -4.73 -0.33
CA ALA A 209 6.97 -5.99 -1.06
C ALA A 209 5.48 -6.35 -1.26
N LEU A 210 4.61 -5.99 -0.31
CA LEU A 210 3.16 -6.17 -0.41
C LEU A 210 2.48 -5.27 -1.45
N ASP A 211 3.20 -4.33 -2.07
CA ASP A 211 2.72 -3.52 -3.19
C ASP A 211 3.04 -4.15 -4.54
N ALA A 212 3.97 -5.10 -4.60
CA ALA A 212 4.51 -5.64 -5.85
C ALA A 212 3.43 -6.15 -6.82
N GLU A 213 2.46 -6.92 -6.33
CA GLU A 213 1.37 -7.45 -7.16
C GLU A 213 0.44 -6.35 -7.66
N MET A 214 0.16 -5.34 -6.83
CA MET A 214 -0.63 -4.17 -7.24
C MET A 214 0.10 -3.37 -8.33
N LEU A 215 1.41 -3.17 -8.19
CA LEU A 215 2.23 -2.47 -9.18
C LEU A 215 2.30 -3.24 -10.50
N ARG A 216 2.43 -4.59 -10.47
CA ARG A 216 2.39 -5.43 -11.69
C ARG A 216 1.04 -5.40 -12.40
N ALA A 217 -0.05 -5.35 -11.64
CA ALA A 217 -1.41 -5.37 -12.17
C ALA A 217 -1.86 -4.00 -12.72
N ALA A 218 -1.14 -2.93 -12.39
CA ALA A 218 -1.45 -1.58 -12.85
C ALA A 218 -1.12 -1.39 -14.34
N THR A 219 -1.82 -0.46 -14.99
CA THR A 219 -1.50 -0.04 -16.37
C THR A 219 -0.15 0.67 -16.43
N ALA A 220 0.18 1.44 -15.41
CA ALA A 220 1.49 2.04 -15.22
C ALA A 220 1.78 2.16 -13.72
N ALA A 221 3.03 2.02 -13.34
CA ALA A 221 3.45 1.97 -11.95
C ALA A 221 4.70 2.82 -11.68
N ILE A 222 4.77 3.36 -10.46
CA ILE A 222 5.93 4.09 -9.98
C ILE A 222 6.25 3.64 -8.55
N ARG A 223 7.54 3.51 -8.23
CA ARG A 223 8.01 3.31 -6.87
C ARG A 223 9.05 4.35 -6.46
N PRO A 224 9.16 4.67 -5.16
CA PRO A 224 10.25 5.52 -4.71
C PRO A 224 11.59 4.78 -4.75
N ARG A 225 12.68 5.55 -4.79
CA ARG A 225 14.08 5.07 -4.66
C ARG A 225 14.46 4.77 -3.20
N HIS A 226 13.51 4.30 -2.41
CA HIS A 226 13.69 3.85 -1.04
C HIS A 226 12.62 2.81 -0.71
N GLY A 227 12.65 2.28 0.50
CA GLY A 227 11.71 1.27 0.94
C GLY A 227 12.13 -0.16 0.60
N GLU A 228 11.27 -1.11 0.86
CA GLU A 228 11.58 -2.53 0.75
C GLU A 228 11.82 -2.96 -0.71
N LEU A 229 11.01 -2.47 -1.66
CA LEU A 229 11.17 -2.79 -3.08
C LEU A 229 12.51 -2.29 -3.64
N GLU A 230 13.05 -1.17 -3.14
CA GLU A 230 14.40 -0.71 -3.49
C GLU A 230 15.47 -1.64 -2.90
N LEU A 231 15.35 -2.03 -1.64
CA LEU A 231 16.28 -2.97 -0.99
C LEU A 231 16.30 -4.34 -1.70
N LEU A 232 15.14 -4.80 -2.16
CA LEU A 232 14.99 -6.04 -2.92
C LEU A 232 15.41 -5.90 -4.40
N GLN A 233 15.80 -4.72 -4.86
CA GLN A 233 16.08 -4.43 -6.27
C GLN A 233 14.94 -4.90 -7.19
N TRP A 234 13.70 -4.77 -6.68
CA TRP A 234 12.53 -5.24 -7.40
C TRP A 234 12.23 -4.36 -8.61
N ASP A 235 11.95 -5.01 -9.74
CA ASP A 235 11.64 -4.36 -11.01
C ASP A 235 10.45 -5.03 -11.72
N ALA A 236 9.84 -4.31 -12.65
CA ALA A 236 8.77 -4.80 -13.50
C ALA A 236 8.78 -4.01 -14.84
N PRO A 237 8.25 -4.62 -15.93
CA PRO A 237 8.19 -3.93 -17.20
C PRO A 237 7.43 -2.60 -17.12
N GLY A 238 8.07 -1.50 -17.52
CA GLY A 238 7.47 -0.17 -17.52
C GLY A 238 7.39 0.50 -16.15
N LEU A 239 7.98 -0.08 -15.11
CA LEU A 239 8.05 0.53 -13.79
C LEU A 239 8.94 1.80 -13.84
N VAL A 240 8.41 2.89 -13.26
CA VAL A 240 9.17 4.12 -13.04
C VAL A 240 9.72 4.12 -11.62
N VAL A 241 10.97 4.55 -11.45
CA VAL A 241 11.58 4.75 -10.13
C VAL A 241 11.85 6.23 -9.94
N THR A 242 11.49 6.81 -8.80
CA THR A 242 11.73 8.22 -8.52
C THR A 242 13.23 8.55 -8.51
N GLU A 243 13.58 9.78 -8.85
CA GLU A 243 14.96 10.27 -8.72
C GLU A 243 15.33 10.60 -7.28
N ARG A 244 14.32 10.93 -6.45
CA ARG A 244 14.49 11.36 -5.06
C ARG A 244 13.94 10.33 -4.08
N SER A 245 14.30 10.46 -2.81
CA SER A 245 13.85 9.65 -1.67
C SER A 245 13.00 10.47 -0.69
N GLY A 246 12.44 9.82 0.33
CA GLY A 246 11.71 10.48 1.42
C GLY A 246 10.51 11.30 0.96
N GLY A 247 10.31 12.46 1.58
CA GLY A 247 9.19 13.36 1.26
C GLY A 247 9.20 13.86 -0.18
N ALA A 248 10.37 14.11 -0.73
CA ALA A 248 10.54 14.57 -2.11
C ALA A 248 10.11 13.53 -3.15
N ALA A 249 10.28 12.23 -2.86
CA ALA A 249 9.75 11.17 -3.71
C ALA A 249 8.22 11.18 -3.77
N SER A 250 7.53 11.54 -2.67
CA SER A 250 6.07 11.68 -2.67
C SER A 250 5.58 12.75 -3.63
N GLU A 251 6.27 13.88 -3.69
CA GLU A 251 5.94 14.96 -4.61
C GLU A 251 6.15 14.53 -6.06
N GLU A 252 7.26 13.84 -6.33
CA GLU A 252 7.58 13.29 -7.65
C GLU A 252 6.52 12.27 -8.11
N ILE A 253 6.10 11.36 -7.23
CA ILE A 253 5.03 10.39 -7.49
C ILE A 253 3.70 11.11 -7.85
N LEU A 254 3.31 12.14 -7.09
CA LEU A 254 2.07 12.86 -7.33
C LEU A 254 2.11 13.66 -8.63
N HIS A 255 3.26 14.25 -8.98
CA HIS A 255 3.47 14.87 -10.29
C HIS A 255 3.39 13.84 -11.43
N TRP A 256 3.99 12.65 -11.24
CA TRP A 256 3.92 11.57 -12.22
C TRP A 256 2.48 11.09 -12.44
N PHE A 257 1.68 10.90 -11.39
CA PHE A 257 0.27 10.56 -11.51
C PHE A 257 -0.49 11.57 -12.35
N ARG A 258 -0.31 12.85 -12.05
CA ARG A 258 -1.00 13.93 -12.78
C ARG A 258 -0.62 13.99 -14.25
N ALA A 259 0.68 13.87 -14.56
CA ALA A 259 1.18 13.88 -15.93
C ALA A 259 0.66 12.67 -16.72
N THR A 260 0.69 11.47 -16.11
CA THR A 260 0.28 10.22 -16.78
C THR A 260 -1.23 10.15 -16.99
N ALA A 261 -2.03 10.59 -16.02
CA ALA A 261 -3.48 10.67 -16.16
C ALA A 261 -3.90 11.67 -17.26
N GLY A 262 -3.22 12.81 -17.35
CA GLY A 262 -3.51 13.83 -18.38
C GLY A 262 -3.21 13.37 -19.81
N THR A 263 -2.22 12.52 -20.01
CA THR A 263 -1.86 11.99 -21.33
C THR A 263 -2.83 10.93 -21.85
N SER A 264 -3.49 10.19 -20.94
CA SER A 264 -4.47 9.15 -21.31
C SER A 264 -5.80 9.72 -21.80
N GLY A 265 -6.15 10.95 -21.43
CA GLY A 265 -7.36 11.66 -21.89
C GLY A 265 -7.24 12.32 -23.28
N SER A 266 -6.05 12.40 -23.86
CA SER A 266 -5.80 13.10 -25.14
C SER A 266 -5.75 12.20 -26.38
N ALA A 267 -5.96 10.90 -26.26
CA ALA A 267 -5.87 9.94 -27.37
C ALA A 267 -7.24 9.49 -27.87
N ALA A 268 -8.16 10.41 -28.23
CA ALA A 268 -9.34 10.04 -29.00
C ALA A 268 -10.00 11.26 -29.71
N ALA A 269 -9.53 11.57 -30.90
CA ALA A 269 -10.40 11.94 -32.04
C ALA A 269 -9.64 11.74 -33.36
N PRO A 270 -9.99 10.75 -34.20
CA PRO A 270 -9.53 10.74 -35.57
C PRO A 270 -10.23 11.89 -36.33
N PRO A 271 -9.56 12.56 -37.27
CA PRO A 271 -10.18 13.63 -38.04
C PRO A 271 -11.30 13.08 -38.90
N THR A 272 -12.48 13.64 -38.74
CA THR A 272 -13.62 13.39 -39.60
C THR A 272 -13.29 13.96 -40.98
N HIS A 273 -12.99 13.12 -41.93
CA HIS A 273 -13.02 13.50 -43.35
C HIS A 273 -14.44 13.76 -43.79
N VAL A 274 -14.80 15.04 -43.92
CA VAL A 274 -15.99 15.45 -44.68
C VAL A 274 -15.58 15.46 -46.16
N ARG A 275 -16.29 14.68 -46.96
CA ARG A 275 -16.35 14.85 -48.43
C ARG A 275 -17.52 15.73 -48.78
#